data_42cd693445481415a88665abd4bf56ea
#
_entry.id   42cd693445481415a88665abd4bf56ea
#
_cell.length_a   1.000
_cell.length_b   1.000
_cell.length_c   1.000
_cell.angle_alpha   90.00
_cell.angle_beta   90.00
_cell.angle_gamma   90.00
#
_symmetry.space_group_name_H-M   'P 1'
#
loop_
_entity.id
_entity.type
_entity.pdbx_description
1 polymer ?
#
loop_
_entity_poly.entity_id
_entity_poly.type
_entity_poly.pdbx_seq_one_letter_code
_entity_poly.pdbx_strand_id
1 'polypeptide(L)'
;MEIRECSWSWRTPLARRSETTRIILHHAAAVTCTARQIHQWHLANGWAGIGYHFFVRKDGRVYRGRPENTVGAHAGNNNYDSIGICFEGSFDREQMNEVQRTAGAELVAYLKQKYGITTVQRHRDVNATGCPGGNFPFEAIANGGGAEASAPAQMVRTANDTAVTLPLLTKGSSGSTVWSVQALLNGLGHNAGTVDGLYGDNTAGAVKRFQLANSLAADGIVGRDTWHRLLGV
;
A
#
# COMPACT_ATOMS: atom_id res chain seq x y z
N MET A 1 1.16 -6.83 -5.26
CA MET A 1 0.07 -5.89 -4.86
C MET A 1 -1.21 -6.26 -5.59
N GLU A 2 -2.34 -6.36 -4.88
CA GLU A 2 -3.68 -6.59 -5.45
C GLU A 2 -4.43 -5.24 -5.56
N ILE A 3 -4.97 -4.94 -6.74
CA ILE A 3 -5.86 -3.78 -6.94
C ILE A 3 -7.29 -4.30 -6.99
N ARG A 4 -8.12 -3.86 -6.05
CA ARG A 4 -9.52 -4.25 -5.96
C ARG A 4 -10.37 -3.41 -6.89
N GLU A 5 -11.01 -4.06 -7.83
CA GLU A 5 -11.91 -3.39 -8.76
C GLU A 5 -13.23 -3.01 -8.06
N CYS A 6 -13.75 -1.84 -8.43
CA CYS A 6 -15.01 -1.31 -7.93
C CYS A 6 -15.95 -1.01 -9.09
N SER A 7 -17.21 -1.35 -8.93
CA SER A 7 -18.27 -0.93 -9.87
C SER A 7 -18.79 0.44 -9.47
N TRP A 8 -18.71 1.40 -10.37
CA TRP A 8 -19.13 2.78 -10.19
C TRP A 8 -20.25 3.18 -11.13
N SER A 9 -21.23 3.95 -10.63
CA SER A 9 -22.20 4.64 -11.46
C SER A 9 -21.73 6.08 -11.69
N TRP A 10 -21.30 6.39 -12.90
CA TRP A 10 -20.81 7.71 -13.26
C TRP A 10 -21.98 8.64 -13.65
N ARG A 11 -21.97 9.88 -13.14
CA ARG A 11 -22.98 10.89 -13.51
C ARG A 11 -22.86 11.30 -14.98
N THR A 12 -21.65 11.35 -15.51
CA THR A 12 -21.33 11.69 -16.89
C THR A 12 -20.23 10.78 -17.42
N PRO A 13 -20.14 10.56 -18.74
CA PRO A 13 -19.04 9.82 -19.33
C PRO A 13 -17.68 10.41 -18.93
N LEU A 14 -16.69 9.56 -18.74
CA LEU A 14 -15.32 9.97 -18.42
C LEU A 14 -14.53 10.19 -19.72
N ALA A 15 -13.90 11.34 -19.86
CA ALA A 15 -13.00 11.63 -20.97
C ALA A 15 -11.76 10.72 -20.91
N ARG A 16 -11.26 10.29 -22.08
CA ARG A 16 -10.00 9.55 -22.16
C ARG A 16 -8.81 10.50 -21.97
N ARG A 17 -7.77 9.99 -21.30
CA ARG A 17 -6.48 10.67 -21.19
C ARG A 17 -5.56 10.18 -22.31
N SER A 18 -4.85 11.09 -22.95
CA SER A 18 -3.94 10.81 -24.08
C SER A 18 -2.58 10.30 -23.61
N GLU A 19 -2.10 10.80 -22.47
CA GLU A 19 -0.77 10.49 -21.93
C GLU A 19 -0.79 10.38 -20.41
N THR A 20 0.24 9.78 -19.84
CA THR A 20 0.44 9.67 -18.39
C THR A 20 1.90 9.96 -18.08
N THR A 21 2.18 11.14 -17.55
CA THR A 21 3.55 11.64 -17.36
C THR A 21 3.91 11.77 -15.89
N ARG A 22 2.93 11.80 -14.99
CA ARG A 22 3.15 12.03 -13.55
C ARG A 22 2.08 11.39 -12.67
N ILE A 23 2.46 11.24 -11.40
CA ILE A 23 1.57 10.81 -10.31
C ILE A 23 1.39 11.98 -9.34
N ILE A 24 0.15 12.23 -8.91
CA ILE A 24 -0.15 13.23 -7.88
C ILE A 24 -0.75 12.53 -6.67
N LEU A 25 -0.15 12.76 -5.50
CA LEU A 25 -0.53 12.14 -4.23
C LEU A 25 -1.44 13.08 -3.43
N HIS A 26 -2.49 12.49 -2.85
CA HIS A 26 -3.52 13.19 -2.09
C HIS A 26 -3.83 12.45 -0.79
N HIS A 27 -4.43 13.15 0.17
CA HIS A 27 -5.17 12.53 1.27
C HIS A 27 -6.67 12.77 1.12
N ALA A 28 -7.47 11.97 1.80
CA ALA A 28 -8.91 12.13 1.82
C ALA A 28 -9.36 13.31 2.71
N ALA A 29 -8.47 13.86 3.54
CA ALA A 29 -8.74 14.83 4.60
C ALA A 29 -9.84 14.35 5.59
N ALA A 30 -10.07 13.04 5.65
CA ALA A 30 -11.00 12.37 6.55
C ALA A 30 -10.24 11.22 7.23
N VAL A 31 -10.27 11.18 8.57
CA VAL A 31 -9.56 10.17 9.38
C VAL A 31 -9.92 8.75 8.96
N THR A 32 -11.19 8.51 8.65
CA THR A 32 -11.67 7.23 8.13
C THR A 32 -12.69 7.46 7.02
N CYS A 33 -12.48 6.79 5.89
CA CYS A 33 -13.44 6.77 4.79
C CYS A 33 -13.19 5.56 3.88
N THR A 34 -14.14 5.32 3.00
CA THR A 34 -14.06 4.29 1.96
C THR A 34 -14.05 4.92 0.58
N ALA A 35 -13.57 4.20 -0.43
CA ALA A 35 -13.64 4.65 -1.82
C ALA A 35 -15.09 4.98 -2.25
N ARG A 36 -16.08 4.22 -1.74
CA ARG A 36 -17.51 4.47 -1.99
C ARG A 36 -18.00 5.78 -1.38
N GLN A 37 -17.58 6.12 -0.16
CA GLN A 37 -17.91 7.40 0.46
C GLN A 37 -17.30 8.57 -0.31
N ILE A 38 -16.04 8.46 -0.75
CA ILE A 38 -15.41 9.49 -1.59
C ILE A 38 -16.19 9.64 -2.91
N HIS A 39 -16.60 8.53 -3.53
CA HIS A 39 -17.41 8.57 -4.75
C HIS A 39 -18.73 9.34 -4.51
N GLN A 40 -19.43 9.06 -3.41
CA GLN A 40 -20.67 9.75 -3.03
C GLN A 40 -20.43 11.24 -2.77
N TRP A 41 -19.37 11.62 -2.04
CA TRP A 41 -19.04 13.03 -1.80
C TRP A 41 -18.77 13.79 -3.10
N HIS A 42 -18.04 13.17 -4.03
CA HIS A 42 -17.76 13.79 -5.32
C HIS A 42 -19.02 13.90 -6.20
N LEU A 43 -19.93 12.91 -6.16
CA LEU A 43 -21.24 13.01 -6.80
C LEU A 43 -22.08 14.15 -6.19
N ALA A 44 -22.08 14.31 -4.86
CA ALA A 44 -22.77 15.39 -4.17
C ALA A 44 -22.23 16.77 -4.55
N ASN A 45 -20.92 16.88 -4.83
CA ASN A 45 -20.27 18.09 -5.34
C ASN A 45 -20.55 18.35 -6.85
N GLY A 46 -21.40 17.55 -7.49
CA GLY A 46 -21.73 17.73 -8.91
C GLY A 46 -20.73 17.09 -9.88
N TRP A 47 -19.71 16.38 -9.39
CA TRP A 47 -18.71 15.72 -10.23
C TRP A 47 -19.22 14.40 -10.80
N ALA A 48 -18.51 13.85 -11.79
CA ALA A 48 -18.88 12.57 -12.40
C ALA A 48 -18.84 11.37 -11.43
N GLY A 49 -18.20 11.51 -10.29
CA GLY A 49 -17.93 10.50 -9.28
C GLY A 49 -16.52 10.63 -8.75
N ILE A 50 -15.97 9.57 -8.14
CA ILE A 50 -14.62 9.61 -7.56
C ILE A 50 -13.60 10.19 -8.54
N GLY A 51 -12.84 11.19 -8.09
CA GLY A 51 -11.87 11.92 -8.92
C GLY A 51 -10.51 11.23 -9.07
N TYR A 52 -10.18 10.37 -8.12
CA TYR A 52 -8.91 9.67 -8.04
C TYR A 52 -8.92 8.38 -8.86
N HIS A 53 -7.75 7.97 -9.38
CA HIS A 53 -7.59 6.70 -10.09
C HIS A 53 -7.40 5.53 -9.12
N PHE A 54 -6.79 5.82 -7.97
CA PHE A 54 -6.59 4.84 -6.90
C PHE A 54 -6.90 5.42 -5.54
N PHE A 55 -7.33 4.54 -4.64
CA PHE A 55 -7.54 4.86 -3.24
C PHE A 55 -6.86 3.80 -2.38
N VAL A 56 -5.96 4.24 -1.50
CA VAL A 56 -5.17 3.38 -0.60
C VAL A 56 -5.74 3.52 0.81
N ARG A 57 -6.23 2.41 1.38
CA ARG A 57 -6.77 2.37 2.73
C ARG A 57 -5.68 2.18 3.79
N LYS A 58 -6.02 2.50 5.03
CA LYS A 58 -5.16 2.29 6.21
C LYS A 58 -4.78 0.82 6.41
N ASP A 59 -5.61 -0.11 5.96
CA ASP A 59 -5.35 -1.56 6.00
C ASP A 59 -4.50 -2.07 4.83
N GLY A 60 -3.94 -1.16 4.02
CA GLY A 60 -3.09 -1.47 2.88
C GLY A 60 -3.84 -1.88 1.61
N ARG A 61 -5.16 -2.00 1.65
CA ARG A 61 -5.93 -2.35 0.46
C ARG A 61 -5.96 -1.21 -0.53
N VAL A 62 -5.72 -1.53 -1.80
CA VAL A 62 -5.78 -0.58 -2.91
C VAL A 62 -7.05 -0.80 -3.71
N TYR A 63 -7.79 0.25 -3.94
CA TYR A 63 -9.05 0.23 -4.70
C TYR A 63 -8.93 1.03 -5.98
N ARG A 64 -9.52 0.50 -7.07
CA ARG A 64 -9.68 1.22 -8.33
C ARG A 64 -10.77 2.28 -8.17
N GLY A 65 -10.42 3.53 -8.41
CA GLY A 65 -11.35 4.63 -8.59
C GLY A 65 -11.72 4.78 -10.06
N ARG A 66 -11.20 5.82 -10.73
CA ARG A 66 -11.35 5.97 -12.19
C ARG A 66 -10.51 4.95 -12.95
N PRO A 67 -10.96 4.52 -14.14
CA PRO A 67 -10.09 3.78 -15.05
C PRO A 67 -8.80 4.57 -15.34
N GLU A 68 -7.67 3.89 -15.36
CA GLU A 68 -6.36 4.52 -15.48
C GLU A 68 -6.18 5.39 -16.73
N ASN A 69 -6.89 5.06 -17.81
CA ASN A 69 -6.82 5.74 -19.09
C ASN A 69 -7.82 6.91 -19.21
N THR A 70 -8.42 7.34 -18.12
CA THR A 70 -9.37 8.47 -18.11
C THR A 70 -8.77 9.71 -17.45
N VAL A 71 -9.29 10.87 -17.81
CA VAL A 71 -8.94 12.14 -17.17
C VAL A 71 -9.44 12.13 -15.73
N GLY A 72 -8.59 12.48 -14.77
CA GLY A 72 -8.93 12.60 -13.36
C GLY A 72 -9.87 13.77 -13.03
N ALA A 73 -10.26 13.87 -11.77
CA ALA A 73 -10.87 15.06 -11.20
C ALA A 73 -10.34 15.25 -9.77
N HIS A 74 -9.00 15.35 -9.66
CA HIS A 74 -8.30 15.38 -8.37
C HIS A 74 -7.35 16.57 -8.22
N ALA A 75 -6.89 17.16 -9.34
CA ALA A 75 -6.00 18.31 -9.33
C ALA A 75 -6.36 19.25 -10.49
N GLY A 76 -7.05 20.34 -10.23
CA GLY A 76 -7.50 21.28 -11.25
C GLY A 76 -6.36 21.70 -12.20
N ASN A 77 -6.62 21.72 -13.50
CA ASN A 77 -5.66 21.98 -14.60
C ASN A 77 -4.50 20.96 -14.72
N ASN A 78 -4.42 19.97 -13.82
CA ASN A 78 -3.36 18.97 -13.77
C ASN A 78 -3.88 17.53 -13.92
N ASN A 79 -5.13 17.35 -14.40
CA ASN A 79 -5.79 16.04 -14.51
C ASN A 79 -5.50 15.32 -15.84
N TYR A 80 -5.06 16.05 -16.87
CA TYR A 80 -5.02 15.56 -18.25
C TYR A 80 -3.84 14.61 -18.52
N ASP A 81 -2.80 14.68 -17.71
CA ASP A 81 -1.56 13.94 -17.86
C ASP A 81 -1.15 13.18 -16.59
N SER A 82 -2.00 13.17 -15.55
CA SER A 82 -1.64 12.61 -14.24
C SER A 82 -2.54 11.49 -13.77
N ILE A 83 -1.96 10.60 -12.98
CA ILE A 83 -2.68 9.63 -12.13
C ILE A 83 -2.79 10.20 -10.71
N GLY A 84 -4.00 10.34 -10.19
CA GLY A 84 -4.25 10.71 -8.80
C GLY A 84 -4.37 9.49 -7.91
N ILE A 85 -3.57 9.46 -6.83
CA ILE A 85 -3.66 8.46 -5.76
C ILE A 85 -4.11 9.18 -4.48
N CYS A 86 -5.22 8.74 -3.89
CA CYS A 86 -5.73 9.26 -2.63
C CYS A 86 -5.50 8.25 -1.51
N PHE A 87 -5.06 8.73 -0.37
CA PHE A 87 -4.85 7.92 0.84
C PHE A 87 -5.94 8.22 1.87
N GLU A 88 -6.52 7.17 2.46
CA GLU A 88 -7.40 7.29 3.61
C GLU A 88 -6.64 7.95 4.75
N GLY A 89 -7.16 9.05 5.28
CA GLY A 89 -6.53 9.74 6.40
C GLY A 89 -6.62 11.26 6.28
N SER A 90 -6.30 11.92 7.40
CA SER A 90 -6.13 13.37 7.50
C SER A 90 -4.73 13.66 8.04
N PHE A 91 -3.73 13.73 7.13
CA PHE A 91 -2.32 13.83 7.54
C PHE A 91 -1.88 15.23 7.95
N ASP A 92 -2.81 16.10 8.25
CA ASP A 92 -2.60 17.27 9.08
C ASP A 92 -2.79 16.96 10.57
N ARG A 93 -3.50 15.86 10.91
CA ARG A 93 -3.91 15.49 12.26
C ARG A 93 -3.34 14.15 12.75
N GLU A 94 -2.93 13.28 11.83
CA GLU A 94 -2.47 11.93 12.13
C GLU A 94 -1.24 11.56 11.31
N GLN A 95 -0.54 10.52 11.74
CA GLN A 95 0.55 9.90 11.01
C GLN A 95 0.01 8.74 10.17
N MET A 96 0.60 8.52 9.00
CA MET A 96 0.31 7.35 8.18
C MET A 96 0.93 6.11 8.83
N ASN A 97 0.14 5.03 8.94
CA ASN A 97 0.68 3.77 9.41
C ASN A 97 1.54 3.09 8.33
N GLU A 98 2.38 2.17 8.75
CA GLU A 98 3.37 1.50 7.90
C GLU A 98 2.72 0.64 6.79
N VAL A 99 1.61 -0.01 7.09
CA VAL A 99 0.90 -0.87 6.11
C VAL A 99 0.39 -0.05 4.94
N GLN A 100 -0.21 1.10 5.23
CA GLN A 100 -0.69 2.03 4.20
C GLN A 100 0.46 2.66 3.41
N ARG A 101 1.54 3.05 4.11
CA ARG A 101 2.74 3.62 3.50
C ARG A 101 3.37 2.66 2.50
N THR A 102 3.55 1.40 2.90
CA THR A 102 4.10 0.33 2.06
C THR A 102 3.23 0.08 0.83
N ALA A 103 1.92 -0.07 1.03
CA ALA A 103 1.00 -0.28 -0.10
C ALA A 103 1.00 0.91 -1.09
N GLY A 104 1.11 2.14 -0.57
CA GLY A 104 1.22 3.34 -1.40
C GLY A 104 2.52 3.37 -2.20
N ALA A 105 3.65 3.02 -1.57
CA ALA A 105 4.95 2.95 -2.22
C ALA A 105 5.01 1.86 -3.31
N GLU A 106 4.46 0.68 -3.04
CA GLU A 106 4.32 -0.40 -4.04
C GLU A 106 3.45 0.04 -5.24
N LEU A 107 2.34 0.74 -4.99
CA LEU A 107 1.49 1.27 -6.05
C LEU A 107 2.22 2.30 -6.91
N VAL A 108 2.96 3.22 -6.29
CA VAL A 108 3.77 4.22 -7.00
C VAL A 108 4.84 3.53 -7.83
N ALA A 109 5.57 2.56 -7.29
CA ALA A 109 6.58 1.79 -8.03
C ALA A 109 5.99 1.08 -9.25
N TYR A 110 4.84 0.40 -9.07
CA TYR A 110 4.10 -0.25 -10.15
C TYR A 110 3.73 0.73 -11.26
N LEU A 111 3.17 1.89 -10.92
CA LEU A 111 2.76 2.88 -11.91
C LEU A 111 3.94 3.55 -12.61
N LYS A 112 5.03 3.82 -11.89
CA LYS A 112 6.29 4.32 -12.48
C LYS A 112 6.82 3.35 -13.53
N GLN A 113 6.86 2.07 -13.22
CA GLN A 113 7.30 1.03 -14.15
C GLN A 113 6.35 0.90 -15.35
N LYS A 114 5.03 0.87 -15.09
CA LYS A 114 4.00 0.67 -16.14
C LYS A 114 3.97 1.78 -17.17
N TYR A 115 4.16 3.03 -16.76
CA TYR A 115 4.02 4.20 -17.61
C TYR A 115 5.33 4.94 -17.91
N GLY A 116 6.47 4.45 -17.41
CA GLY A 116 7.74 5.16 -17.53
C GLY A 116 7.78 6.49 -16.77
N ILE A 117 6.98 6.64 -15.70
CA ILE A 117 6.86 7.88 -14.93
C ILE A 117 8.06 8.07 -14.03
N THR A 118 8.68 9.23 -14.07
CA THR A 118 9.72 9.67 -13.13
C THR A 118 9.21 10.70 -12.13
N THR A 119 8.17 11.44 -12.48
CA THR A 119 7.64 12.57 -11.70
C THR A 119 6.53 12.12 -10.77
N VAL A 120 6.75 12.30 -9.47
CA VAL A 120 5.72 12.14 -8.41
C VAL A 120 5.63 13.45 -7.65
N GLN A 121 4.43 13.95 -7.44
CA GLN A 121 4.17 15.26 -6.83
C GLN A 121 3.09 15.14 -5.75
N ARG A 122 3.12 16.05 -4.78
CA ARG A 122 1.99 16.27 -3.87
C ARG A 122 0.97 17.17 -4.55
N HIS A 123 -0.29 17.10 -4.16
CA HIS A 123 -1.30 18.02 -4.67
C HIS A 123 -0.90 19.49 -4.46
N ARG A 124 -0.28 19.82 -3.31
CA ARG A 124 0.21 21.17 -3.01
C ARG A 124 1.34 21.68 -3.92
N ASP A 125 2.02 20.79 -4.61
CA ASP A 125 3.10 21.17 -5.52
C ASP A 125 2.57 21.68 -6.86
N VAL A 126 1.28 21.43 -7.16
CA VAL A 126 0.64 21.78 -8.43
C VAL A 126 -0.60 22.68 -8.27
N ASN A 127 -1.15 22.78 -7.08
CA ASN A 127 -2.31 23.63 -6.76
C ASN A 127 -2.14 24.29 -5.37
N ALA A 128 -2.78 25.43 -5.16
CA ALA A 128 -2.81 26.13 -3.86
C ALA A 128 -3.70 25.36 -2.86
N THR A 129 -3.12 24.41 -2.13
CA THR A 129 -3.81 23.54 -1.16
C THR A 129 -2.83 23.02 -0.11
N GLY A 130 -3.32 22.62 1.07
CA GLY A 130 -2.53 21.91 2.09
C GLY A 130 -2.33 20.41 1.81
N CYS A 131 -3.10 19.83 0.87
CA CYS A 131 -3.08 18.40 0.55
C CYS A 131 -1.69 17.95 0.04
N PRO A 132 -1.20 16.80 0.49
CA PRO A 132 -1.82 15.72 1.28
C PRO A 132 -1.64 15.83 2.81
N GLY A 133 -1.34 17.00 3.36
CA GLY A 133 -1.12 17.21 4.78
C GLY A 133 0.36 17.27 5.18
N GLY A 134 0.63 17.90 6.35
CA GLY A 134 2.01 18.12 6.82
C GLY A 134 2.74 16.84 7.23
N ASN A 135 1.99 15.86 7.74
CA ASN A 135 2.53 14.57 8.22
C ASN A 135 2.54 13.48 7.13
N PHE A 136 2.23 13.83 5.87
CA PHE A 136 2.24 12.85 4.78
C PHE A 136 3.67 12.42 4.44
N PRO A 137 4.03 11.13 4.49
CA PRO A 137 5.39 10.64 4.29
C PRO A 137 5.76 10.58 2.79
N PHE A 138 5.83 11.75 2.15
CA PHE A 138 5.94 11.89 0.71
C PHE A 138 7.15 11.16 0.13
N GLU A 139 8.36 11.39 0.66
CA GLU A 139 9.60 10.83 0.12
C GLU A 139 9.58 9.29 0.17
N ALA A 140 9.08 8.73 1.27
CA ALA A 140 9.00 7.29 1.44
C ALA A 140 8.03 6.62 0.44
N ILE A 141 6.99 7.34 0.01
CA ILE A 141 6.01 6.84 -0.97
C ILE A 141 6.48 7.14 -2.40
N ALA A 142 6.96 8.36 -2.68
CA ALA A 142 7.34 8.81 -4.02
C ALA A 142 8.54 8.04 -4.57
N ASN A 143 9.47 7.62 -3.70
CA ASN A 143 10.62 6.81 -4.09
C ASN A 143 10.28 5.33 -4.36
N GLY A 144 9.00 4.96 -4.25
CA GLY A 144 8.53 3.60 -4.54
C GLY A 144 9.02 2.56 -3.53
N GLY A 145 9.11 2.97 -2.25
CA GLY A 145 9.56 2.07 -1.20
C GLY A 145 11.01 1.63 -1.40
N GLY A 146 11.89 2.58 -1.72
CA GLY A 146 13.32 2.39 -1.48
C GLY A 146 13.46 2.11 0.01
N ALA A 147 13.34 0.85 0.39
CA ALA A 147 13.61 0.40 1.73
C ALA A 147 15.01 0.88 2.08
N GLU A 148 15.12 1.64 3.16
CA GLU A 148 16.35 1.51 3.93
C GLU A 148 16.59 0.01 4.05
N ALA A 149 17.75 -0.43 3.59
CA ALA A 149 18.08 -1.82 3.36
C ALA A 149 17.74 -2.67 4.59
N SER A 150 16.52 -3.17 4.65
CA SER A 150 16.20 -4.31 5.49
C SER A 150 16.94 -5.49 4.87
N ALA A 151 17.77 -6.13 5.66
CA ALA A 151 18.63 -7.26 5.40
C ALA A 151 18.36 -8.06 4.10
N PRO A 152 19.37 -8.62 3.47
CA PRO A 152 19.25 -9.23 2.15
C PRO A 152 18.13 -10.28 2.11
N ALA A 153 17.26 -10.16 1.10
CA ALA A 153 16.22 -11.14 0.85
C ALA A 153 16.87 -12.52 0.57
N GLN A 154 16.39 -13.54 1.26
CA GLN A 154 16.83 -14.90 1.03
C GLN A 154 15.93 -15.58 0.01
N MET A 155 16.50 -16.21 -1.00
CA MET A 155 15.74 -16.97 -2.00
C MET A 155 15.23 -18.29 -1.42
N VAL A 156 13.92 -18.47 -1.43
CA VAL A 156 13.26 -19.74 -1.17
C VAL A 156 12.85 -20.33 -2.53
N ARG A 157 13.36 -21.51 -2.84
CA ARG A 157 12.99 -22.24 -4.07
C ARG A 157 11.85 -23.20 -3.75
N THR A 158 10.76 -23.09 -4.49
CA THR A 158 9.68 -24.07 -4.50
C THR A 158 9.97 -25.15 -5.55
N ALA A 159 9.34 -26.33 -5.43
CA ALA A 159 9.58 -27.48 -6.30
C ALA A 159 9.31 -27.25 -7.80
N ASN A 160 8.74 -26.11 -8.20
CA ASN A 160 8.38 -25.75 -9.57
C ASN A 160 9.28 -24.66 -10.20
N ASP A 161 10.53 -24.55 -9.80
CA ASP A 161 11.55 -23.68 -10.39
C ASP A 161 11.23 -22.15 -10.46
N THR A 162 10.19 -21.71 -9.79
CA THR A 162 9.88 -20.28 -9.64
C THR A 162 10.55 -19.76 -8.36
N ALA A 163 11.64 -19.01 -8.48
CA ALA A 163 12.30 -18.39 -7.34
C ALA A 163 11.45 -17.26 -6.77
N VAL A 164 10.86 -17.47 -5.61
CA VAL A 164 10.18 -16.43 -4.85
C VAL A 164 11.17 -15.85 -3.83
N THR A 165 11.42 -14.55 -3.94
CA THR A 165 12.28 -13.85 -2.99
C THR A 165 11.42 -13.39 -1.81
N LEU A 166 11.62 -14.01 -0.65
CA LEU A 166 10.93 -13.65 0.60
C LEU A 166 11.86 -12.85 1.50
N PRO A 167 11.37 -11.74 2.09
CA PRO A 167 12.20 -10.89 2.93
C PRO A 167 12.56 -11.57 4.25
N LEU A 168 13.72 -11.22 4.78
CA LEU A 168 14.08 -11.51 6.16
C LEU A 168 13.25 -10.60 7.07
N LEU A 169 12.48 -11.17 8.01
CA LEU A 169 11.69 -10.39 8.97
C LEU A 169 12.24 -10.55 10.38
N THR A 170 12.44 -9.43 11.04
CA THR A 170 12.95 -9.34 12.40
C THR A 170 12.13 -8.33 13.21
N LYS A 171 12.37 -8.24 14.52
CA LYS A 171 11.78 -7.16 15.32
C LYS A 171 12.11 -5.79 14.71
N GLY A 172 11.08 -4.98 14.51
CA GLY A 172 11.14 -3.69 13.81
C GLY A 172 10.75 -3.74 12.33
N SER A 173 10.68 -4.95 11.71
CA SER A 173 10.09 -5.10 10.38
C SER A 173 8.61 -4.73 10.38
N SER A 174 8.10 -4.26 9.24
CA SER A 174 6.70 -3.87 9.11
C SER A 174 6.19 -4.08 7.69
N GLY A 175 4.86 -4.04 7.52
CA GLY A 175 4.21 -4.11 6.22
C GLY A 175 3.40 -5.38 5.99
N SER A 176 2.94 -5.57 4.74
CA SER A 176 2.02 -6.64 4.35
C SER A 176 2.58 -8.05 4.58
N THR A 177 3.89 -8.22 4.43
CA THR A 177 4.55 -9.51 4.68
C THR A 177 4.55 -9.86 6.16
N VAL A 178 4.75 -8.89 7.06
CA VAL A 178 4.62 -9.08 8.50
C VAL A 178 3.17 -9.41 8.86
N TRP A 179 2.21 -8.68 8.30
CA TRP A 179 0.78 -8.96 8.45
C TRP A 179 0.45 -10.41 8.08
N SER A 180 0.98 -10.89 6.94
CA SER A 180 0.77 -12.26 6.48
C SER A 180 1.37 -13.28 7.45
N VAL A 181 2.58 -13.04 7.97
CA VAL A 181 3.22 -13.89 8.97
C VAL A 181 2.41 -13.94 10.27
N GLN A 182 1.92 -12.79 10.76
CA GLN A 182 1.07 -12.73 11.95
C GLN A 182 -0.22 -13.53 11.74
N ALA A 183 -0.87 -13.38 10.58
CA ALA A 183 -2.09 -14.11 10.26
C ALA A 183 -1.84 -15.64 10.19
N LEU A 184 -0.74 -16.07 9.55
CA LEU A 184 -0.34 -17.48 9.49
C LEU A 184 -0.05 -18.04 10.90
N LEU A 185 0.74 -17.33 11.71
CA LEU A 185 1.07 -17.74 13.07
C LEU A 185 -0.16 -17.87 13.95
N ASN A 186 -1.11 -16.94 13.85
CA ASN A 186 -2.38 -17.01 14.58
C ASN A 186 -3.22 -18.20 14.10
N GLY A 187 -3.31 -18.42 12.78
CA GLY A 187 -3.99 -19.57 12.19
C GLY A 187 -3.39 -20.91 12.59
N LEU A 188 -2.07 -20.94 12.83
CA LEU A 188 -1.33 -22.12 13.32
C LEU A 188 -1.31 -22.23 14.85
N GLY A 189 -2.01 -21.36 15.58
CA GLY A 189 -2.15 -21.41 17.04
C GLY A 189 -0.97 -20.82 17.82
N HIS A 190 -0.06 -20.10 17.18
CA HIS A 190 1.13 -19.54 17.84
C HIS A 190 0.94 -18.13 18.43
N ASN A 191 -0.27 -17.57 18.36
CA ASN A 191 -0.69 -16.31 18.99
C ASN A 191 0.31 -15.15 18.83
N ALA A 192 0.37 -14.58 17.63
CA ALA A 192 1.18 -13.40 17.34
C ALA A 192 0.57 -12.07 17.85
N GLY A 193 -0.60 -12.13 18.49
CA GLY A 193 -1.36 -10.97 18.92
C GLY A 193 -2.19 -10.38 17.76
N THR A 194 -2.38 -9.07 17.79
CA THR A 194 -3.10 -8.35 16.74
C THR A 194 -2.34 -8.46 15.41
N VAL A 195 -3.07 -8.72 14.33
CA VAL A 195 -2.51 -8.72 12.96
C VAL A 195 -2.49 -7.28 12.47
N ASP A 196 -1.43 -6.56 12.82
CA ASP A 196 -1.27 -5.11 12.59
C ASP A 196 -0.17 -4.77 11.56
N GLY A 197 0.59 -5.80 11.13
CA GLY A 197 1.71 -5.61 10.22
C GLY A 197 2.97 -5.04 10.88
N LEU A 198 3.04 -5.03 12.22
CA LEU A 198 4.20 -4.57 12.99
C LEU A 198 4.89 -5.75 13.67
N TYR A 199 6.17 -5.96 13.37
CA TYR A 199 6.95 -7.03 13.97
C TYR A 199 7.47 -6.62 15.35
N GLY A 200 6.58 -6.64 16.35
CA GLY A 200 6.88 -6.35 17.75
C GLY A 200 7.30 -7.60 18.54
N ASP A 201 7.35 -7.46 19.87
CA ASP A 201 7.70 -8.55 20.80
C ASP A 201 6.72 -9.73 20.72
N ASN A 202 5.43 -9.46 20.54
CA ASN A 202 4.41 -10.50 20.41
C ASN A 202 4.65 -11.36 19.16
N THR A 203 4.94 -10.72 18.03
CA THR A 203 5.25 -11.41 16.77
C THR A 203 6.54 -12.20 16.88
N ALA A 204 7.62 -11.61 17.44
CA ALA A 204 8.88 -12.31 17.67
C ALA A 204 8.70 -13.53 18.60
N GLY A 205 7.93 -13.38 19.66
CA GLY A 205 7.58 -14.48 20.57
C GLY A 205 6.79 -15.60 19.89
N ALA A 206 5.85 -15.25 19.01
CA ALA A 206 5.08 -16.22 18.22
C ALA A 206 5.97 -16.98 17.23
N VAL A 207 6.88 -16.28 16.56
CA VAL A 207 7.86 -16.89 15.65
C VAL A 207 8.75 -17.88 16.40
N LYS A 208 9.27 -17.52 17.59
CA LYS A 208 10.05 -18.44 18.42
C LYS A 208 9.28 -19.70 18.80
N ARG A 209 8.01 -19.56 19.20
CA ARG A 209 7.14 -20.72 19.50
C ARG A 209 6.94 -21.60 18.27
N PHE A 210 6.68 -21.00 17.13
CA PHE A 210 6.57 -21.73 15.86
C PHE A 210 7.86 -22.43 15.47
N GLN A 211 8.99 -21.76 15.60
CA GLN A 211 10.32 -22.33 15.33
C GLN A 211 10.61 -23.55 16.20
N LEU A 212 10.36 -23.43 17.51
CA LEU A 212 10.50 -24.56 18.46
C LEU A 212 9.61 -25.73 18.09
N ALA A 213 8.34 -25.47 17.77
CA ALA A 213 7.38 -26.51 17.37
C ALA A 213 7.78 -27.24 16.08
N ASN A 214 8.61 -26.60 15.23
CA ASN A 214 9.09 -27.13 13.96
C ASN A 214 10.58 -27.53 14.00
N SER A 215 11.20 -27.66 15.17
CA SER A 215 12.60 -28.02 15.38
C SER A 215 13.59 -27.08 14.64
N LEU A 216 13.26 -25.80 14.53
CA LEU A 216 14.12 -24.75 14.01
C LEU A 216 14.84 -24.02 15.17
N ALA A 217 15.92 -23.29 14.82
CA ALA A 217 16.55 -22.36 15.75
C ALA A 217 15.55 -21.28 16.18
N ALA A 218 15.26 -21.15 17.48
CA ALA A 218 14.26 -20.24 18.01
C ALA A 218 14.82 -18.82 18.20
N ASP A 219 15.29 -18.20 17.13
CA ASP A 219 15.88 -16.87 17.12
C ASP A 219 14.83 -15.75 17.04
N GLY A 220 13.60 -16.07 16.64
CA GLY A 220 12.52 -15.11 16.43
C GLY A 220 12.68 -14.30 15.15
N ILE A 221 13.41 -14.84 14.17
CA ILE A 221 13.63 -14.24 12.86
C ILE A 221 12.94 -15.10 11.79
N VAL A 222 12.15 -14.50 10.93
CA VAL A 222 11.56 -15.22 9.79
C VAL A 222 12.56 -15.20 8.64
N GLY A 223 13.52 -16.11 8.70
CA GLY A 223 14.48 -16.40 7.64
C GLY A 223 14.00 -17.54 6.75
N ARG A 224 14.88 -18.01 5.88
CA ARG A 224 14.60 -19.05 4.87
C ARG A 224 13.89 -20.27 5.45
N ASP A 225 14.45 -20.87 6.48
CA ASP A 225 13.94 -22.14 7.04
C ASP A 225 12.58 -21.93 7.72
N THR A 226 12.40 -20.76 8.37
CA THR A 226 11.11 -20.37 8.94
C THR A 226 10.05 -20.17 7.87
N TRP A 227 10.40 -19.51 6.75
CA TRP A 227 9.51 -19.37 5.61
C TRP A 227 9.11 -20.70 4.98
N HIS A 228 10.06 -21.62 4.77
CA HIS A 228 9.77 -22.97 4.27
C HIS A 228 8.71 -23.67 5.13
N ARG A 229 8.85 -23.60 6.44
CA ARG A 229 7.90 -24.22 7.38
C ARG A 229 6.56 -23.52 7.43
N LEU A 230 6.53 -22.17 7.37
CA LEU A 230 5.28 -21.41 7.35
C LEU A 230 4.46 -21.64 6.08
N LEU A 231 5.12 -21.85 4.96
CA LEU A 231 4.47 -22.06 3.65
C LEU A 231 4.24 -23.53 3.32
N GLY A 232 4.80 -24.46 4.09
CA GLY A 232 4.65 -25.90 3.88
C GLY A 232 5.41 -26.42 2.65
N VAL A 233 6.54 -25.80 2.30
CA VAL A 233 7.38 -26.15 1.14
C VAL A 233 8.80 -26.49 1.53
#